data_fc9578cb9772b2c309b853ad3b07a546
#
_entry.id   fc9578cb9772b2c309b853ad3b07a546
#
_cell.length_a   1.000
_cell.length_b   1.000
_cell.length_c   1.000
_cell.angle_alpha   90.00
_cell.angle_beta   90.00
_cell.angle_gamma   90.00
#
_symmetry.space_group_name_H-M   'P 1'
#
loop_
_entity.id
_entity.type
_entity.pdbx_description
1 polymer ?
#
loop_
_entity_poly.entity_id
_entity_poly.type
_entity_poly.pdbx_seq_one_letter_code
_entity_poly.pdbx_strand_id
1 'polypeptide(L)'
;AGLAVFLILPDWQGRRLGNMLANTLSCNSAYLRQIIAQYAQGKRDDLGYRLARRNAHNADAALSTTLGNMLMEPGHFRKDADLGFRFLVLSHTLLSYLSGLGAHRGEQLPQATQAQLLEQAEKLAGSLDDIAAGLRGERPLAIHSDEEQTLAQNLEQIADDADERQRLVQTQLALICRQLAPLRTLGAHLHKDARTPRH
;
A
#
# COMPACT_ATOMS: atom_id res chain seq x y z
N ALA A 1 26.01 29.01 15.23
CA ALA A 1 25.85 27.54 15.24
C ALA A 1 24.37 27.07 15.30
N GLY A 2 23.44 27.90 15.77
CA GLY A 2 22.02 27.53 15.89
C GLY A 2 21.21 27.54 14.60
N LEU A 3 21.65 28.30 13.56
CA LEU A 3 20.88 28.43 12.32
C LEU A 3 20.99 27.18 11.40
N ALA A 4 22.09 26.44 11.47
CA ALA A 4 22.31 25.25 10.64
C ALA A 4 21.43 24.07 11.05
N VAL A 5 21.07 23.98 12.32
CA VAL A 5 20.22 22.89 12.84
C VAL A 5 18.76 23.04 12.37
N PHE A 6 18.27 24.28 12.24
CA PHE A 6 16.89 24.54 11.76
C PHE A 6 16.66 24.26 10.27
N LEU A 7 17.71 24.29 9.44
CA LEU A 7 17.64 24.02 8.01
C LEU A 7 17.66 22.50 7.67
N ILE A 8 18.14 21.68 8.60
CA ILE A 8 18.26 20.21 8.39
C ILE A 8 16.99 19.47 8.86
N LEU A 9 16.28 20.01 9.85
CA LEU A 9 15.12 19.34 10.47
C LEU A 9 13.92 19.10 9.53
N PRO A 10 13.52 20.03 8.63
CA PRO A 10 12.38 19.80 7.73
C PRO A 10 12.60 18.65 6.74
N ASP A 11 13.82 18.54 6.20
CA ASP A 11 14.17 17.50 5.24
C ASP A 11 14.26 16.11 5.91
N TRP A 12 14.74 16.07 7.14
CA TRP A 12 14.80 14.83 7.93
C TRP A 12 13.41 14.28 8.30
N GLN A 13 12.46 15.15 8.65
CA GLN A 13 11.09 14.70 8.97
C GLN A 13 10.32 14.26 7.73
N GLY A 14 10.49 14.93 6.59
CA GLY A 14 9.93 14.51 5.31
C GLY A 14 10.43 13.12 4.89
N ARG A 15 11.72 12.86 5.04
CA ARG A 15 12.31 11.53 4.80
C ARG A 15 11.79 10.48 5.76
N ARG A 16 11.65 10.82 7.04
CA ARG A 16 11.10 9.91 8.04
C ARG A 16 9.66 9.51 7.71
N LEU A 17 8.82 10.48 7.34
CA LEU A 17 7.46 10.20 6.91
C LEU A 17 7.43 9.33 5.66
N GLY A 18 8.22 9.66 4.63
CA GLY A 18 8.34 8.87 3.41
C GLY A 18 8.75 7.43 3.68
N ASN A 19 9.72 7.22 4.57
CA ASN A 19 10.16 5.88 4.97
C ASN A 19 9.08 5.11 5.73
N MET A 20 8.31 5.76 6.59
CA MET A 20 7.20 5.12 7.30
C MET A 20 6.06 4.73 6.36
N LEU A 21 5.70 5.59 5.41
CA LEU A 21 4.72 5.30 4.37
C LEU A 21 5.18 4.13 3.51
N ALA A 22 6.45 4.14 3.09
CA ALA A 22 7.05 3.05 2.33
C ALA A 22 7.03 1.73 3.10
N ASN A 23 7.37 1.75 4.39
CA ASN A 23 7.30 0.57 5.24
C ASN A 23 5.88 0.00 5.35
N THR A 24 4.88 0.85 5.47
CA THR A 24 3.47 0.44 5.49
C THR A 24 3.09 -0.29 4.20
N LEU A 25 3.46 0.25 3.03
CA LEU A 25 3.20 -0.41 1.75
C LEU A 25 3.98 -1.70 1.57
N SER A 26 5.24 -1.75 2.01
CA SER A 26 6.05 -2.98 1.97
C SER A 26 5.45 -4.08 2.85
N CYS A 27 4.94 -3.75 4.02
CA CYS A 27 4.24 -4.70 4.89
C CYS A 27 2.93 -5.19 4.26
N ASN A 28 2.18 -4.31 3.59
CA ASN A 28 0.98 -4.70 2.85
C ASN A 28 1.30 -5.60 1.65
N SER A 29 2.38 -5.33 0.92
CA SER A 29 2.87 -6.18 -0.16
C SER A 29 3.25 -7.57 0.33
N ALA A 30 4.01 -7.65 1.42
CA ALA A 30 4.38 -8.92 2.05
C ALA A 30 3.14 -9.69 2.54
N TYR A 31 2.16 -9.01 3.10
CA TYR A 31 0.90 -9.61 3.51
C TYR A 31 0.12 -10.18 2.32
N LEU A 32 -0.01 -9.42 1.23
CA LEU A 32 -0.65 -9.88 0.00
C LEU A 32 0.04 -11.16 -0.54
N ARG A 33 1.37 -11.20 -0.58
CA ARG A 33 2.11 -12.38 -1.02
C ARG A 33 1.87 -13.61 -0.16
N GLN A 34 1.74 -13.44 1.16
CA GLN A 34 1.38 -14.55 2.06
C GLN A 34 -0.06 -15.03 1.84
N ILE A 35 -0.98 -14.12 1.57
CA ILE A 35 -2.36 -14.48 1.20
C ILE A 35 -2.37 -15.28 -0.11
N ILE A 36 -1.66 -14.83 -1.14
CA ILE A 36 -1.53 -15.50 -2.43
C ILE A 36 -0.98 -16.92 -2.25
N ALA A 37 0.07 -17.09 -1.46
CA ALA A 37 0.66 -18.39 -1.17
C ALA A 37 -0.36 -19.35 -0.53
N GLN A 38 -1.22 -18.84 0.33
CA GLN A 38 -2.28 -19.65 0.96
C GLN A 38 -3.40 -20.05 -0.03
N TYR A 39 -3.73 -19.17 -0.99
CA TYR A 39 -4.63 -19.54 -2.09
C TYR A 39 -4.05 -20.63 -2.99
N ALA A 40 -2.73 -20.55 -3.26
CA ALA A 40 -2.03 -21.51 -4.12
C ALA A 40 -1.82 -22.88 -3.46
N GLN A 41 -1.53 -22.91 -2.17
CA GLN A 41 -1.11 -24.10 -1.43
C GLN A 41 -2.18 -24.67 -0.48
N GLY A 42 -3.31 -23.98 -0.36
CA GLY A 42 -4.34 -24.23 0.65
C GLY A 42 -4.07 -23.49 1.97
N LYS A 43 -5.15 -23.29 2.71
CA LYS A 43 -5.09 -22.59 4.00
C LYS A 43 -4.21 -23.32 4.98
N ARG A 44 -3.21 -22.61 5.49
CA ARG A 44 -2.31 -23.09 6.54
C ARG A 44 -2.21 -22.05 7.64
N ASP A 45 -2.18 -22.48 8.87
CA ASP A 45 -1.83 -21.61 9.99
C ASP A 45 -0.30 -21.62 10.15
N ASP A 46 0.38 -20.92 9.22
CA ASP A 46 1.82 -20.81 9.24
C ASP A 46 2.29 -19.49 9.86
N LEU A 47 3.53 -19.51 10.33
CA LEU A 47 4.17 -18.37 10.97
C LEU A 47 4.34 -17.19 9.99
N GLY A 48 4.65 -17.46 8.73
CA GLY A 48 4.86 -16.45 7.69
C GLY A 48 3.62 -15.59 7.48
N TYR A 49 2.47 -16.22 7.32
CA TYR A 49 1.19 -15.52 7.19
C TYR A 49 0.85 -14.68 8.43
N ARG A 50 0.98 -15.28 9.63
CA ARG A 50 0.70 -14.57 10.90
C ARG A 50 1.60 -13.38 11.12
N LEU A 51 2.90 -13.51 10.82
CA LEU A 51 3.86 -12.42 10.93
C LEU A 51 3.57 -11.29 9.93
N ALA A 52 3.33 -11.63 8.66
CA ALA A 52 3.02 -10.63 7.64
C ALA A 52 1.75 -9.86 7.97
N ARG A 53 0.69 -10.55 8.41
CA ARG A 53 -0.55 -9.93 8.88
C ARG A 53 -0.29 -8.99 10.06
N ARG A 54 0.42 -9.45 11.08
CA ARG A 54 0.75 -8.63 12.26
C ARG A 54 1.59 -7.42 11.89
N ASN A 55 2.58 -7.59 11.03
CA ASN A 55 3.45 -6.49 10.59
C ASN A 55 2.68 -5.43 9.81
N ALA A 56 1.74 -5.81 8.94
CA ALA A 56 0.89 -4.89 8.21
C ALA A 56 0.00 -4.07 9.16
N HIS A 57 -0.66 -4.70 10.12
CA HIS A 57 -1.47 -4.01 11.12
C HIS A 57 -0.64 -3.12 12.06
N ASN A 58 0.53 -3.57 12.48
CA ASN A 58 1.42 -2.78 13.33
C ASN A 58 1.98 -1.56 12.59
N ALA A 59 2.33 -1.69 11.31
CA ALA A 59 2.80 -0.58 10.49
C ALA A 59 1.72 0.49 10.32
N ASP A 60 0.47 0.09 10.09
CA ASP A 60 -0.69 0.99 10.00
C ASP A 60 -0.92 1.74 11.33
N ALA A 61 -0.88 1.04 12.45
CA ALA A 61 -1.00 1.64 13.78
C ALA A 61 0.15 2.60 14.10
N ALA A 62 1.38 2.25 13.78
CA ALA A 62 2.55 3.11 13.98
C ALA A 62 2.48 4.39 13.14
N LEU A 63 2.04 4.28 11.89
CA LEU A 63 1.83 5.45 11.02
C LEU A 63 0.75 6.36 11.61
N SER A 64 -0.38 5.82 12.04
CA SER A 64 -1.46 6.58 12.69
C SER A 64 -0.97 7.33 13.93
N THR A 65 -0.20 6.68 14.78
CA THR A 65 0.37 7.30 16.00
C THR A 65 1.33 8.43 15.64
N THR A 66 2.22 8.22 14.68
CA THR A 66 3.19 9.24 14.26
C THR A 66 2.49 10.46 13.67
N LEU A 67 1.49 10.27 12.83
CA LEU A 67 0.71 11.36 12.24
C LEU A 67 -0.08 12.12 13.32
N GLY A 68 -0.66 11.41 14.28
CA GLY A 68 -1.31 12.02 15.44
C GLY A 68 -0.36 12.92 16.23
N ASN A 69 0.86 12.47 16.49
CA ASN A 69 1.89 13.25 17.16
C ASN A 69 2.31 14.48 16.35
N MET A 70 2.45 14.36 15.03
CA MET A 70 2.79 15.49 14.15
C MET A 70 1.75 16.61 14.20
N LEU A 71 0.46 16.28 14.37
CA LEU A 71 -0.60 17.29 14.53
C LEU A 71 -0.52 18.07 15.85
N MET A 72 0.10 17.49 16.88
CA MET A 72 0.29 18.12 18.17
C MET A 72 1.47 19.12 18.15
N GLU A 73 2.33 19.08 17.14
CA GLU A 73 3.48 19.99 17.01
C GLU A 73 3.05 21.33 16.37
N PRO A 74 3.54 22.48 16.89
CA PRO A 74 3.11 23.77 16.36
C PRO A 74 3.67 24.08 14.97
N GLY A 75 2.80 24.37 14.04
CA GLY A 75 2.97 25.29 12.92
C GLY A 75 3.55 24.78 11.60
N HIS A 76 4.67 24.10 11.53
CA HIS A 76 5.39 23.90 10.26
C HIS A 76 5.09 22.60 9.51
N PHE A 77 4.47 21.61 10.17
CA PHE A 77 4.27 20.25 9.64
C PHE A 77 2.83 19.92 9.26
N ARG A 78 1.89 20.86 9.38
CA ARG A 78 0.47 20.62 9.14
C ARG A 78 0.18 20.14 7.73
N LYS A 79 0.87 20.64 6.70
CA LYS A 79 0.67 20.25 5.30
C LYS A 79 1.12 18.80 5.07
N ASP A 80 2.29 18.43 5.60
CA ASP A 80 2.82 17.07 5.48
C ASP A 80 1.97 16.08 6.27
N ALA A 81 1.44 16.51 7.43
CA ALA A 81 0.50 15.74 8.22
C ALA A 81 -0.81 15.49 7.46
N ASP A 82 -1.37 16.49 6.77
CA ASP A 82 -2.59 16.33 5.96
C ASP A 82 -2.39 15.32 4.83
N LEU A 83 -1.28 15.40 4.10
CA LEU A 83 -0.93 14.42 3.07
C LEU A 83 -0.72 13.03 3.66
N GLY A 84 -0.06 12.95 4.79
CA GLY A 84 0.15 11.71 5.53
C GLY A 84 -1.16 11.08 5.99
N PHE A 85 -2.12 11.87 6.48
CA PHE A 85 -3.45 11.37 6.84
C PHE A 85 -4.24 10.84 5.64
N ARG A 86 -4.18 11.51 4.50
CA ARG A 86 -4.80 11.01 3.26
C ARG A 86 -4.16 9.68 2.85
N PHE A 87 -2.85 9.57 2.97
CA PHE A 87 -2.13 8.33 2.71
C PHE A 87 -2.55 7.24 3.69
N LEU A 88 -2.67 7.56 4.98
CA LEU A 88 -3.15 6.63 6.01
C LEU A 88 -4.55 6.09 5.70
N VAL A 89 -5.48 6.93 5.26
CA VAL A 89 -6.83 6.50 4.86
C VAL A 89 -6.77 5.50 3.72
N LEU A 90 -5.98 5.78 2.69
CA LEU A 90 -5.80 4.87 1.55
C LEU A 90 -5.13 3.56 1.97
N SER A 91 -4.09 3.64 2.78
CA SER A 91 -3.37 2.47 3.31
C SER A 91 -4.25 1.61 4.21
N HIS A 92 -5.03 2.24 5.08
CA HIS A 92 -6.00 1.54 5.94
C HIS A 92 -7.10 0.85 5.14
N THR A 93 -7.61 1.51 4.10
CA THR A 93 -8.57 0.94 3.16
C THR A 93 -7.97 -0.27 2.43
N LEU A 94 -6.73 -0.14 1.95
CA LEU A 94 -5.98 -1.23 1.34
C LEU A 94 -5.84 -2.43 2.29
N LEU A 95 -5.45 -2.18 3.54
CA LEU A 95 -5.32 -3.22 4.56
C LEU A 95 -6.65 -3.92 4.85
N SER A 96 -7.76 -3.18 4.83
CA SER A 96 -9.11 -3.74 4.99
C SER A 96 -9.47 -4.70 3.86
N TYR A 97 -9.16 -4.34 2.61
CA TYR A 97 -9.36 -5.21 1.45
C TYR A 97 -8.46 -6.44 1.50
N LEU A 98 -7.21 -6.30 1.89
CA LEU A 98 -6.28 -7.42 2.09
C LEU A 98 -6.79 -8.38 3.18
N SER A 99 -7.29 -7.84 4.29
CA SER A 99 -7.85 -8.65 5.38
C SER A 99 -9.09 -9.42 4.94
N GLY A 100 -9.95 -8.81 4.13
CA GLY A 100 -11.10 -9.46 3.51
C GLY A 100 -10.68 -10.60 2.58
N LEU A 101 -9.70 -10.35 1.72
CA LEU A 101 -9.13 -11.37 0.83
C LEU A 101 -8.52 -12.53 1.63
N GLY A 102 -7.77 -12.23 2.69
CA GLY A 102 -7.15 -13.23 3.57
C GLY A 102 -8.16 -14.07 4.35
N ALA A 103 -9.33 -13.52 4.71
CA ALA A 103 -10.39 -14.25 5.41
C ALA A 103 -10.95 -15.41 4.58
N HIS A 104 -10.97 -15.28 3.26
CA HIS A 104 -11.47 -16.28 2.31
C HIS A 104 -10.38 -17.19 1.71
N ARG A 105 -9.14 -17.13 2.20
CA ARG A 105 -8.00 -17.89 1.65
C ARG A 105 -8.12 -19.42 1.74
N GLY A 106 -9.05 -19.92 2.51
CA GLY A 106 -9.34 -21.35 2.62
C GLY A 106 -10.28 -21.88 1.55
N GLU A 107 -10.89 -21.01 0.77
CA GLU A 107 -11.80 -21.35 -0.30
C GLU A 107 -11.03 -21.68 -1.58
N GLN A 108 -11.37 -22.80 -2.21
CA GLN A 108 -10.72 -23.18 -3.46
C GLN A 108 -11.36 -22.44 -4.64
N LEU A 109 -10.53 -21.88 -5.49
CA LEU A 109 -10.93 -21.33 -6.78
C LEU A 109 -10.81 -22.39 -7.88
N PRO A 110 -11.60 -22.29 -8.97
CA PRO A 110 -11.38 -23.10 -10.15
C PRO A 110 -9.92 -22.97 -10.64
N GLN A 111 -9.26 -24.09 -10.92
CA GLN A 111 -7.81 -24.13 -11.16
C GLN A 111 -7.35 -23.18 -12.28
N ALA A 112 -8.10 -23.09 -13.37
CA ALA A 112 -7.75 -22.20 -14.49
C ALA A 112 -7.82 -20.72 -14.11
N THR A 113 -8.82 -20.33 -13.33
CA THR A 113 -9.02 -18.96 -12.85
C THR A 113 -8.03 -18.59 -11.75
N GLN A 114 -7.72 -19.55 -10.87
CA GLN A 114 -6.79 -19.36 -9.77
C GLN A 114 -5.41 -18.90 -10.26
N ALA A 115 -4.82 -19.55 -11.24
CA ALA A 115 -3.51 -19.20 -11.76
C ALA A 115 -3.47 -17.76 -12.28
N GLN A 116 -4.49 -17.32 -13.00
CA GLN A 116 -4.60 -15.97 -13.53
C GLN A 116 -4.75 -14.94 -12.41
N LEU A 117 -5.63 -15.19 -11.43
CA LEU A 117 -5.86 -14.26 -10.33
C LEU A 117 -4.63 -14.13 -9.42
N LEU A 118 -3.90 -15.23 -9.20
CA LEU A 118 -2.65 -15.21 -8.42
C LEU A 118 -1.54 -14.42 -9.15
N GLU A 119 -1.45 -14.54 -10.47
CA GLU A 119 -0.53 -13.72 -11.28
C GLU A 119 -0.88 -12.23 -11.18
N GLN A 120 -2.15 -11.88 -11.29
CA GLN A 120 -2.62 -10.50 -11.15
C GLN A 120 -2.35 -9.95 -9.75
N ALA A 121 -2.56 -10.75 -8.72
CA ALA A 121 -2.26 -10.37 -7.34
C ALA A 121 -0.76 -10.16 -7.11
N GLU A 122 0.11 -10.96 -7.72
CA GLU A 122 1.57 -10.74 -7.67
C GLU A 122 1.97 -9.41 -8.36
N LYS A 123 1.33 -9.05 -9.47
CA LYS A 123 1.52 -7.73 -10.10
C LYS A 123 1.12 -6.59 -9.16
N LEU A 124 0.02 -6.74 -8.41
CA LEU A 124 -0.37 -5.76 -7.39
C LEU A 124 0.65 -5.62 -6.28
N ALA A 125 1.18 -6.72 -5.78
CA ALA A 125 2.25 -6.71 -4.77
C ALA A 125 3.51 -6.01 -5.31
N GLY A 126 3.88 -6.27 -6.55
CA GLY A 126 4.98 -5.59 -7.23
C GLY A 126 4.77 -4.08 -7.37
N SER A 127 3.54 -3.65 -7.66
CA SER A 127 3.18 -2.23 -7.70
C SER A 127 3.30 -1.54 -6.34
N LEU A 128 2.88 -2.20 -5.27
CA LEU A 128 3.06 -1.69 -3.90
C LEU A 128 4.55 -1.55 -3.55
N ASP A 129 5.38 -2.51 -3.93
CA ASP A 129 6.84 -2.43 -3.74
C ASP A 129 7.46 -1.28 -4.55
N ASP A 130 6.98 -1.05 -5.77
CA ASP A 130 7.43 0.04 -6.63
C ASP A 130 7.13 1.41 -6.02
N ILE A 131 5.92 1.60 -5.51
CA ILE A 131 5.53 2.83 -4.81
C ILE A 131 6.37 3.00 -3.54
N ALA A 132 6.59 1.94 -2.77
CA ALA A 132 7.43 1.99 -1.58
C ALA A 132 8.87 2.41 -1.90
N ALA A 133 9.47 1.85 -2.94
CA ALA A 133 10.82 2.23 -3.40
C ALA A 133 10.88 3.71 -3.83
N GLY A 134 9.85 4.20 -4.52
CA GLY A 134 9.71 5.61 -4.87
C GLY A 134 9.63 6.52 -3.63
N LEU A 135 8.86 6.14 -2.62
CA LEU A 135 8.74 6.87 -1.36
C LEU A 135 10.05 6.91 -0.56
N ARG A 136 10.89 5.87 -0.67
CA ARG A 136 12.24 5.85 -0.07
C ARG A 136 13.26 6.70 -0.85
N GLY A 137 12.92 7.15 -2.05
CA GLY A 137 13.83 7.86 -2.92
C GLY A 137 14.83 6.96 -3.66
N GLU A 138 14.62 5.66 -3.68
CA GLU A 138 15.48 4.69 -4.38
C GLU A 138 15.35 4.80 -5.90
N ARG A 139 14.20 5.28 -6.37
CA ARG A 139 13.90 5.54 -7.78
C ARG A 139 12.83 6.63 -7.92
N PRO A 140 12.67 7.24 -9.12
CA PRO A 140 11.59 8.19 -9.36
C PRO A 140 10.22 7.51 -9.19
N LEU A 141 9.28 8.19 -8.53
CA LEU A 141 7.92 7.71 -8.38
C LEU A 141 7.08 8.17 -9.57
N ALA A 142 6.64 7.21 -10.40
CA ALA A 142 5.72 7.47 -11.49
C ALA A 142 4.30 7.73 -10.93
N ILE A 143 3.67 8.82 -11.40
CA ILE A 143 2.30 9.22 -11.00
C ILE A 143 1.26 8.30 -11.66
N HIS A 144 1.53 7.84 -12.87
CA HIS A 144 0.66 6.98 -13.64
C HIS A 144 1.36 5.67 -14.01
N SER A 145 0.58 4.62 -14.09
CA SER A 145 0.98 3.33 -14.62
C SER A 145 -0.15 2.77 -15.50
N ASP A 146 0.11 2.69 -16.79
CA ASP A 146 -0.83 2.12 -17.76
C ASP A 146 -1.08 0.64 -17.48
N GLU A 147 -0.06 -0.07 -16.98
CA GLU A 147 -0.17 -1.47 -16.58
C GLU A 147 -1.16 -1.65 -15.43
N GLU A 148 -1.12 -0.79 -14.41
CA GLU A 148 -2.06 -0.83 -13.29
C GLU A 148 -3.48 -0.49 -13.74
N GLN A 149 -3.64 0.46 -14.65
CA GLN A 149 -4.95 0.80 -15.20
C GLN A 149 -5.53 -0.36 -16.00
N THR A 150 -4.73 -0.99 -16.84
CA THR A 150 -5.13 -2.19 -17.60
C THR A 150 -5.47 -3.34 -16.66
N LEU A 151 -4.67 -3.55 -15.63
CA LEU A 151 -4.92 -4.57 -14.62
C LEU A 151 -6.24 -4.34 -13.89
N ALA A 152 -6.55 -3.11 -13.50
CA ALA A 152 -7.82 -2.75 -12.88
C ALA A 152 -9.01 -3.04 -13.79
N GLN A 153 -8.92 -2.65 -15.06
CA GLN A 153 -9.97 -2.93 -16.04
C GLN A 153 -10.20 -4.42 -16.22
N ASN A 154 -9.13 -5.21 -16.31
CA ASN A 154 -9.23 -6.67 -16.43
C ASN A 154 -9.86 -7.31 -15.19
N LEU A 155 -9.50 -6.84 -13.99
CA LEU A 155 -10.07 -7.33 -12.73
C LEU A 155 -11.56 -6.96 -12.58
N GLU A 156 -11.99 -5.84 -13.12
CA GLU A 156 -13.39 -5.38 -13.08
C GLU A 156 -14.30 -6.11 -14.09
N GLN A 157 -13.71 -6.71 -15.11
CA GLN A 157 -14.43 -7.54 -16.09
C GLN A 157 -14.69 -8.94 -15.54
N ILE A 158 -15.69 -9.07 -14.68
CA ILE A 158 -16.09 -10.36 -14.11
C ILE A 158 -16.99 -11.09 -15.10
N ALA A 159 -16.65 -12.34 -15.41
CA ALA A 159 -17.45 -13.18 -16.32
C ALA A 159 -18.84 -13.44 -15.71
N ASP A 160 -19.87 -13.51 -16.57
CA ASP A 160 -21.25 -13.73 -16.13
C ASP A 160 -21.43 -15.09 -15.44
N ASP A 161 -20.66 -16.10 -15.85
CA ASP A 161 -20.64 -17.45 -15.30
C ASP A 161 -19.70 -17.65 -14.12
N ALA A 162 -19.02 -16.58 -13.67
CA ALA A 162 -18.14 -16.65 -12.51
C ALA A 162 -18.92 -17.04 -11.25
N ASP A 163 -18.38 -17.99 -10.48
CA ASP A 163 -18.96 -18.37 -9.20
C ASP A 163 -18.77 -17.25 -8.14
N GLU A 164 -19.46 -17.39 -7.03
CA GLU A 164 -19.45 -16.39 -5.95
C GLU A 164 -18.05 -16.16 -5.38
N ARG A 165 -17.21 -17.18 -5.30
CA ARG A 165 -15.84 -17.12 -4.77
C ARG A 165 -14.93 -16.36 -5.71
N GLN A 166 -15.01 -16.65 -7.00
CA GLN A 166 -14.26 -15.92 -8.03
C GLN A 166 -14.67 -14.46 -8.03
N ARG A 167 -15.96 -14.14 -7.97
CA ARG A 167 -16.47 -12.77 -7.88
C ARG A 167 -15.91 -12.03 -6.68
N LEU A 168 -15.90 -12.69 -5.50
CA LEU A 168 -15.35 -12.10 -4.27
C LEU A 168 -13.88 -11.79 -4.41
N VAL A 169 -13.05 -12.74 -4.80
CA VAL A 169 -11.60 -12.56 -4.93
C VAL A 169 -11.27 -11.52 -5.99
N GLN A 170 -11.90 -11.61 -7.15
CA GLN A 170 -11.66 -10.69 -8.26
C GLN A 170 -12.09 -9.26 -7.90
N THR A 171 -13.21 -9.07 -7.22
CA THR A 171 -13.67 -7.78 -6.73
C THR A 171 -12.70 -7.20 -5.70
N GLN A 172 -12.22 -8.00 -4.74
CA GLN A 172 -11.25 -7.52 -3.75
C GLN A 172 -9.93 -7.10 -4.40
N LEU A 173 -9.42 -7.86 -5.36
CA LEU A 173 -8.22 -7.49 -6.13
C LEU A 173 -8.44 -6.22 -6.94
N ALA A 174 -9.60 -6.03 -7.55
CA ALA A 174 -9.95 -4.81 -8.27
C ALA A 174 -9.96 -3.58 -7.34
N LEU A 175 -10.55 -3.71 -6.15
CA LEU A 175 -10.59 -2.65 -5.14
C LEU A 175 -9.18 -2.30 -4.64
N ILE A 176 -8.32 -3.29 -4.42
CA ILE A 176 -6.90 -3.08 -4.08
C ILE A 176 -6.20 -2.32 -5.22
N CYS A 177 -6.39 -2.75 -6.45
CA CYS A 177 -5.77 -2.11 -7.62
C CYS A 177 -6.16 -0.64 -7.75
N ARG A 178 -7.41 -0.29 -7.47
CA ARG A 178 -7.90 1.09 -7.51
C ARG A 178 -7.29 2.01 -6.45
N GLN A 179 -6.67 1.47 -5.42
CA GLN A 179 -5.94 2.28 -4.42
C GLN A 179 -4.55 2.73 -4.90
N LEU A 180 -3.97 2.08 -5.92
CA LEU A 180 -2.61 2.35 -6.38
C LEU A 180 -2.45 3.75 -6.96
N ALA A 181 -3.35 4.18 -7.84
CA ALA A 181 -3.29 5.49 -8.50
C ALA A 181 -3.30 6.66 -7.48
N PRO A 182 -4.24 6.74 -6.51
CA PRO A 182 -4.20 7.79 -5.50
C PRO A 182 -2.98 7.70 -4.57
N LEU A 183 -2.46 6.50 -4.28
CA LEU A 183 -1.22 6.33 -3.53
C LEU A 183 -0.01 6.92 -4.29
N ARG A 184 0.08 6.70 -5.60
CA ARG A 184 1.12 7.30 -6.45
C ARG A 184 1.02 8.82 -6.47
N THR A 185 -0.17 9.36 -6.64
CA THR A 185 -0.41 10.81 -6.66
C THR A 185 0.00 11.47 -5.35
N LEU A 186 -0.42 10.93 -4.21
CA LEU A 186 -0.04 11.46 -2.88
C LEU A 186 1.46 11.32 -2.61
N GLY A 187 2.05 10.19 -2.96
CA GLY A 187 3.49 9.95 -2.80
C GLY A 187 4.33 10.94 -3.62
N ALA A 188 3.92 11.24 -4.85
CA ALA A 188 4.58 12.22 -5.69
C ALA A 188 4.51 13.66 -5.13
N HIS A 189 3.40 14.02 -4.49
CA HIS A 189 3.25 15.33 -3.82
C HIS A 189 4.19 15.46 -2.62
N LEU A 190 4.33 14.42 -1.80
CA LEU A 190 5.29 14.40 -0.69
C LEU A 190 6.73 14.64 -1.17
N HIS A 191 7.13 14.07 -2.31
CA HIS A 191 8.45 14.26 -2.88
C HIS A 191 8.69 15.67 -3.45
N LYS A 192 7.69 16.29 -4.07
CA LYS A 192 7.80 17.65 -4.61
C LYS A 192 7.99 18.68 -3.51
N ASP A 193 7.25 18.55 -2.43
CA ASP A 193 7.33 19.48 -1.29
C ASP A 193 8.67 19.38 -0.55
N ALA A 194 9.30 18.19 -0.55
CA ALA A 194 10.63 17.99 0.01
C ALA A 194 11.78 18.60 -0.84
N ARG A 195 11.55 18.84 -2.14
CA ARG A 195 12.56 19.38 -3.07
C ARG A 195 12.46 20.89 -3.31
N THR A 196 11.39 21.53 -2.89
CA THR A 196 11.22 22.99 -3.07
C THR A 196 11.83 23.71 -1.88
N PRO A 197 12.97 24.44 -2.05
CA PRO A 197 13.48 25.29 -1.00
C PRO A 197 12.41 26.34 -0.66
N ARG A 198 12.01 26.43 0.58
CA ARG A 198 11.14 27.51 1.05
C ARG A 198 12.00 28.79 1.09
N HIS A 199 11.74 29.72 0.17
CA HIS A 199 12.21 31.09 0.23
C HIS A 199 11.57 31.87 1.38
#